data_60b0977d2917b296ff722bc941cbc166
#
_entry.id   60b0977d2917b296ff722bc941cbc166
#
_cell.length_a   1.000
_cell.length_b   1.000
_cell.length_c   1.000
_cell.angle_alpha   90.00
_cell.angle_beta   90.00
_cell.angle_gamma   90.00
#
_symmetry.space_group_name_H-M   'P 1'
#
loop_
_entity.id
_entity.type
_entity.pdbx_description
1 polymer ?
#
loop_
_entity_poly.entity_id
_entity_poly.type
_entity_poly.pdbx_seq_one_letter_code
_entity_poly.pdbx_strand_id
1 'polypeptide(L)' 'MMVLINGENIDGFDNKLLITYLNEKNYVISRIAVERNGEIVPKAEYSSTILCDRDRIEIVHFVGGG' A
#
# COMPACT_ATOMS: atom_id res chain seq x y z
N MET A 1 6.29 -16.05 -1.13
CA MET A 1 5.69 -14.98 -1.91
C MET A 1 5.72 -13.70 -1.10
N MET A 2 6.29 -12.68 -1.65
CA MET A 2 6.58 -11.47 -0.89
C MET A 2 6.20 -10.21 -1.65
N VAL A 3 5.74 -9.21 -0.89
CA VAL A 3 5.53 -7.86 -1.40
C VAL A 3 6.53 -6.98 -0.66
N LEU A 4 7.21 -6.10 -1.39
CA LEU A 4 8.16 -5.17 -0.79
C LEU A 4 7.40 -3.89 -0.44
N ILE A 5 7.29 -3.59 0.85
CA ILE A 5 6.54 -2.42 1.31
C ILE A 5 7.46 -1.54 2.12
N ASN A 6 7.68 -0.32 1.63
CA ASN A 6 8.60 0.64 2.26
C ASN A 6 9.97 0.01 2.54
N GLY A 7 10.46 -0.76 1.60
CA GLY A 7 11.79 -1.37 1.71
C GLY A 7 11.85 -2.66 2.51
N GLU A 8 10.72 -3.12 3.04
CA GLU A 8 10.67 -4.37 3.81
C GLU A 8 9.93 -5.45 3.04
N ASN A 9 10.47 -6.66 3.06
CA ASN A 9 9.80 -7.82 2.48
C ASN A 9 8.71 -8.28 3.44
N ILE A 10 7.46 -8.21 2.99
CA ILE A 10 6.29 -8.59 3.78
C ILE A 10 5.72 -9.87 3.19
N ASP A 11 5.63 -10.89 4.02
CA ASP A 11 5.07 -12.17 3.61
C ASP A 11 3.59 -12.23 3.95
N GLY A 12 2.83 -12.94 3.14
CA GLY A 12 1.43 -13.23 3.45
C GLY A 12 0.42 -12.22 2.91
N PHE A 13 0.87 -11.19 2.20
CA PHE A 13 -0.07 -10.20 1.64
C PHE A 13 -0.20 -10.27 0.14
N ASP A 14 0.56 -11.11 -0.54
CA ASP A 14 0.32 -11.35 -1.96
C ASP A 14 -1.08 -11.94 -2.14
N ASN A 15 -1.76 -11.54 -3.21
CA ASN A 15 -3.14 -11.88 -3.52
C ASN A 15 -4.17 -11.28 -2.56
N LYS A 16 -3.76 -10.34 -1.71
CA LYS A 16 -4.69 -9.62 -0.85
C LYS A 16 -4.86 -8.20 -1.35
N LEU A 17 -5.96 -7.58 -0.95
CA LEU A 17 -6.22 -6.21 -1.36
C LEU A 17 -5.30 -5.24 -0.63
N LEU A 18 -4.89 -4.19 -1.33
CA LEU A 18 -4.09 -3.13 -0.74
C LEU A 18 -4.78 -2.55 0.50
N ILE A 19 -6.10 -2.32 0.42
CA ILE A 19 -6.83 -1.75 1.55
C ILE A 19 -6.76 -2.66 2.78
N THR A 20 -6.70 -3.97 2.59
CA THR A 20 -6.58 -4.91 3.70
C THR A 20 -5.28 -4.68 4.47
N TYR A 21 -4.19 -4.51 3.75
CA TYR A 21 -2.89 -4.23 4.39
C TYR A 21 -2.94 -2.90 5.13
N LEU A 22 -3.47 -1.86 4.47
CA LEU A 22 -3.51 -0.52 5.06
C LEU A 22 -4.33 -0.50 6.34
N ASN A 23 -5.45 -1.21 6.36
CA ASN A 23 -6.30 -1.28 7.55
C ASN A 23 -5.65 -2.06 8.68
N GLU A 24 -4.98 -3.17 8.35
CA GLU A 24 -4.30 -3.97 9.37
C GLU A 24 -3.18 -3.21 10.04
N LYS A 25 -2.51 -2.33 9.30
CA LYS A 25 -1.40 -1.55 9.84
C LYS A 25 -1.85 -0.20 10.38
N ASN A 26 -3.15 0.03 10.44
CA ASN A 26 -3.73 1.24 11.02
C ASN A 26 -3.33 2.53 10.31
N TYR A 27 -3.13 2.46 9.01
CA TYR A 27 -2.90 3.66 8.23
C TYR A 27 -4.18 4.49 8.15
N VAL A 28 -4.04 5.81 8.23
CA VAL A 28 -5.16 6.73 8.03
C VAL A 28 -5.20 7.05 6.55
N ILE A 29 -6.19 6.53 5.85
CA ILE A 29 -6.23 6.56 4.38
C ILE A 29 -6.16 7.99 3.83
N SER A 30 -6.80 8.93 4.50
CA SER A 30 -6.82 10.33 4.04
C SER A 30 -5.47 11.02 4.19
N ARG A 31 -4.51 10.40 4.87
CA ARG A 31 -3.22 11.03 5.17
C ARG A 31 -2.04 10.39 4.47
N ILE A 32 -2.29 9.49 3.56
CA ILE A 32 -1.23 8.77 2.88
C ILE A 32 -1.37 8.86 1.36
N ALA A 33 -0.25 8.63 0.69
CA ALA A 33 -0.23 8.36 -0.73
C ALA A 33 0.48 7.04 -0.94
N VAL A 34 0.03 6.27 -1.89
CA VAL A 34 0.61 4.94 -2.18
C VAL A 34 1.10 4.91 -3.62
N GLU A 35 2.31 4.40 -3.80
CA GLU A 35 2.85 4.09 -5.11
C GLU A 35 3.01 2.58 -5.23
N ARG A 36 2.70 2.07 -6.40
CA ARG A 36 2.89 0.66 -6.73
C ARG A 36 3.75 0.58 -7.97
N ASN A 37 4.93 0.02 -7.82
CA ASN A 37 5.88 -0.15 -8.93
C ASN A 37 6.15 1.17 -9.65
N GLY A 38 6.27 2.24 -8.88
CA GLY A 38 6.59 3.57 -9.40
C GLY A 38 5.40 4.40 -9.85
N GLU A 39 4.18 3.88 -9.72
CA GLU A 39 2.99 4.61 -10.15
C GLU A 39 2.06 4.87 -8.98
N ILE A 40 1.48 6.06 -8.95
CA ILE A 40 0.53 6.45 -7.92
C ILE A 40 -0.74 5.60 -8.05
N VAL A 41 -1.20 5.06 -6.93
CA VAL A 41 -2.48 4.35 -6.87
C VAL A 41 -3.54 5.34 -6.37
N PRO A 42 -4.55 5.65 -7.17
CA PRO A 42 -5.62 6.54 -6.70
C PRO A 42 -6.33 5.93 -5.48
N LYS A 43 -6.73 6.79 -4.54
CA LYS A 43 -7.41 6.32 -3.33
C LYS A 43 -8.65 5.49 -3.64
N ALA A 44 -9.37 5.87 -4.69
CA ALA A 44 -10.58 5.14 -5.11
C ALA A 44 -10.29 3.70 -5.51
N GLU A 45 -9.01 3.37 -5.77
CA GLU A 45 -8.62 2.03 -6.19
C GLU A 45 -8.00 1.19 -5.08
N TYR A 46 -7.87 1.74 -3.87
CA TYR A 46 -7.26 0.98 -2.78
C TYR A 46 -8.03 -0.29 -2.46
N SER A 47 -9.35 -0.25 -2.60
CA SER A 47 -10.20 -1.41 -2.30
C SER A 47 -10.34 -2.40 -3.46
N SER A 48 -9.74 -2.10 -4.61
CA SER A 48 -9.78 -2.99 -5.76
C SER A 48 -8.38 -3.41 -6.23
N THR A 49 -7.33 -2.86 -5.63
CA THR A 49 -5.96 -3.19 -6.02
C THR A 49 -5.51 -4.44 -5.28
N ILE A 50 -5.19 -5.48 -6.03
CA ILE A 50 -4.68 -6.73 -5.46
C ILE A 50 -3.17 -6.69 -5.48
N LEU A 51 -2.55 -6.90 -4.32
CA LEU A 51 -1.10 -6.97 -4.23
C LEU A 51 -0.61 -8.28 -4.85
N CYS A 52 0.43 -8.18 -5.65
CA CYS A 52 1.00 -9.34 -6.33
C CYS A 52 2.39 -9.61 -5.81
N ASP A 53 2.80 -10.87 -5.94
CA ASP A 53 4.16 -11.26 -5.57
C ASP A 53 5.17 -10.35 -6.27
N ARG A 54 6.14 -9.85 -5.50
CA ARG A 54 7.21 -8.96 -5.97
C ARG A 54 6.78 -7.54 -6.28
N ASP A 55 5.55 -7.18 -5.97
CA ASP A 55 5.16 -5.77 -6.06
C ASP A 55 6.02 -4.92 -5.12
N ARG A 56 6.32 -3.71 -5.57
CA ARG A 56 7.01 -2.73 -4.75
C ARG A 56 6.03 -1.62 -4.42
N ILE A 57 5.71 -1.53 -3.14
CA ILE A 57 4.73 -0.58 -2.62
C ILE A 57 5.46 0.44 -1.77
N GLU A 58 5.16 1.72 -1.98
CA GLU A 58 5.68 2.79 -1.13
C GLU A 58 4.52 3.58 -0.58
N ILE A 59 4.53 3.77 0.73
CA ILE A 59 3.46 4.48 1.43
C ILE A 59 4.09 5.69 2.11
N VAL A 60 3.59 6.86 1.77
CA VAL A 60 4.10 8.13 2.26
C VAL A 60 3.01 8.81 3.07
N HIS A 61 3.39 9.35 4.23
CA HIS A 61 2.47 10.14 5.04
C HIS A 61 2.60 11.60 4.69
N PHE A 62 1.46 12.29 4.62
CA PHE A 62 1.47 13.74 4.51
C PHE A 62 1.68 14.33 5.90
N VAL A 63 2.55 15.30 5.97
CA VAL A 63 2.87 15.97 7.22
C VAL A 63 2.12 17.30 7.26
N GLY A 64 1.60 17.64 8.43
CA GLY A 64 1.02 18.94 8.63
C GLY A 64 -0.41 19.10 8.15
N GLY A 65 -1.14 18.14 8.07
CA GLY A 65 -2.56 18.11 7.90
C GLY A 65 -3.22 19.32 7.25
N GLY A 66 -2.75 19.71 6.18
CA GLY A 66 -3.35 20.81 5.48
C GLY A 66 -4.81 20.60 5.11
#